data_bb891055e5446e8d779803e5fba756a7
#
_entry.id   bb891055e5446e8d779803e5fba756a7
#
_cell.length_a   1.000
_cell.length_b   1.000
_cell.length_c   1.000
_cell.angle_alpha   90.00
_cell.angle_beta   90.00
_cell.angle_gamma   90.00
#
_symmetry.space_group_name_H-M   'P 1'
#
loop_
_entity.id
_entity.type
_entity.pdbx_description
1 polymer ?
#
loop_
_entity_poly.entity_id
_entity_poly.type
_entity_poly.pdbx_seq_one_letter_code
_entity_poly.pdbx_strand_id
1 'polypeptide(L)'
;MGKVATEFSFSHEVFGEGFYMVEVEVKRLSNSEDRIPLMISERLIDVTQDYTGEYIMVHGQFRSYNRHEEQKNRLVLSVFVREISFMEEEPDGTKTNSIWLDGYICKPPVYRRTPLGREIADLLVAVNRPYGKSDYIPCIAWGRNARYASGFGVGTRILIWGRVQSREYTKKVSETECEKRVAYEVSVSKLECAEHAEV
;
A
#
# COMPACT_ATOMS: atom_id res chain seq x y z
N MET A 1 -2.39 -8.64 9.16
CA MET A 1 -3.16 -9.88 9.45
C MET A 1 -4.43 -9.84 8.62
N GLY A 2 -4.81 -10.95 8.01
CA GLY A 2 -6.00 -11.02 7.17
C GLY A 2 -6.26 -12.43 6.66
N LYS A 3 -7.35 -12.60 5.92
CA LYS A 3 -7.78 -13.85 5.34
C LYS A 3 -7.31 -13.94 3.88
N VAL A 4 -6.71 -15.05 3.49
CA VAL A 4 -6.31 -15.29 2.09
C VAL A 4 -7.55 -15.31 1.22
N ALA A 5 -7.57 -14.47 0.18
CA ALA A 5 -8.74 -14.21 -0.66
C ALA A 5 -8.64 -14.81 -2.06
N THR A 6 -7.42 -15.13 -2.51
CA THR A 6 -7.16 -15.68 -3.85
C THR A 6 -6.13 -16.81 -3.80
N GLU A 7 -6.10 -17.61 -4.85
CA GLU A 7 -4.98 -18.51 -5.10
C GLU A 7 -3.71 -17.72 -5.47
N PHE A 8 -2.56 -18.40 -5.42
CA PHE A 8 -1.30 -17.83 -5.87
C PHE A 8 -1.25 -17.72 -7.39
N SER A 9 -0.82 -16.56 -7.89
CA SER A 9 -0.55 -16.35 -9.29
C SER A 9 0.93 -16.03 -9.51
N PHE A 10 1.59 -16.73 -10.43
CA PHE A 10 3.00 -16.46 -10.75
C PHE A 10 3.18 -15.02 -11.25
N SER A 11 4.17 -14.33 -10.72
CA SER A 11 4.50 -12.96 -11.10
C SER A 11 5.77 -12.90 -11.94
N HIS A 12 6.89 -13.34 -11.38
CA HIS A 12 8.21 -13.33 -12.03
C HIS A 12 9.19 -14.21 -11.27
N GLU A 13 10.34 -14.42 -11.86
CA GLU A 13 11.46 -15.13 -11.27
C GLU A 13 12.70 -14.22 -11.18
N VAL A 14 13.47 -14.35 -10.11
CA VAL A 14 14.76 -13.67 -9.93
C VAL A 14 15.76 -14.68 -9.44
N PHE A 15 16.82 -14.93 -10.22
CA PHE A 15 17.88 -15.88 -9.91
C PHE A 15 17.39 -17.29 -9.49
N GLY A 16 16.38 -17.80 -10.19
CA GLY A 16 15.81 -19.13 -9.92
C GLY A 16 14.88 -19.18 -8.71
N GLU A 17 14.46 -18.04 -8.19
CA GLU A 17 13.46 -17.93 -7.12
C GLU A 17 12.17 -17.33 -7.69
N GLY A 18 11.08 -18.10 -7.59
CA GLY A 18 9.76 -17.70 -8.04
C GLY A 18 9.05 -16.76 -7.04
N PHE A 19 8.43 -15.71 -7.58
CA PHE A 19 7.61 -14.77 -6.83
C PHE A 19 6.17 -14.81 -7.31
N TYR A 20 5.25 -14.84 -6.35
CA TYR A 20 3.82 -15.03 -6.59
C TYR A 20 3.01 -13.92 -5.95
N MET A 21 1.90 -13.57 -6.59
CA MET A 21 0.90 -12.64 -6.07
C MET A 21 -0.25 -13.41 -5.45
N VAL A 22 -0.70 -12.92 -4.30
CA VAL A 22 -1.92 -13.36 -3.62
C VAL A 22 -2.57 -12.15 -2.98
N GLU A 23 -3.88 -12.13 -2.84
CA GLU A 23 -4.59 -11.06 -2.12
C GLU A 23 -5.07 -11.54 -0.74
N VAL A 24 -5.00 -10.65 0.24
CA VAL A 24 -5.59 -10.86 1.56
C VAL A 24 -6.70 -9.85 1.83
N GLU A 25 -7.79 -10.31 2.41
CA GLU A 25 -8.86 -9.48 2.95
C GLU A 25 -8.53 -9.09 4.38
N VAL A 26 -8.54 -7.78 4.62
CA VAL A 26 -8.25 -7.19 5.94
C VAL A 26 -9.46 -6.37 6.38
N LYS A 27 -10.12 -6.79 7.44
CA LYS A 27 -11.27 -6.07 8.01
C LYS A 27 -10.86 -4.73 8.62
N ARG A 28 -11.64 -3.70 8.35
CA ARG A 28 -11.56 -2.40 9.03
C ARG A 28 -12.47 -2.40 10.25
N LEU A 29 -12.21 -1.53 11.21
CA LEU A 29 -13.12 -1.27 12.33
C LEU A 29 -14.51 -0.76 11.88
N SER A 30 -14.63 -0.25 10.66
CA SER A 30 -15.86 0.26 10.04
C SER A 30 -16.68 -0.80 9.30
N ASN A 31 -16.44 -2.09 9.51
CA ASN A 31 -17.07 -3.22 8.79
C ASN A 31 -16.84 -3.24 7.26
N SER A 32 -15.97 -2.40 6.74
CA SER A 32 -15.49 -2.49 5.37
C SER A 32 -14.19 -3.31 5.32
N GLU A 33 -13.86 -3.82 4.15
CA GLU A 33 -12.67 -4.65 3.94
C GLU A 33 -11.73 -4.01 2.94
N ASP A 34 -10.43 -4.21 3.16
CA ASP A 34 -9.38 -3.89 2.19
C ASP A 34 -8.87 -5.19 1.58
N ARG A 35 -8.74 -5.23 0.27
CA ARG A 35 -8.00 -6.29 -0.42
C ARG A 35 -6.59 -5.80 -0.67
N ILE A 36 -5.60 -6.44 -0.04
CA ILE A 36 -4.21 -6.02 -0.08
C ILE A 36 -3.39 -7.06 -0.85
N PRO A 37 -2.73 -6.68 -1.95
CA PRO A 37 -1.89 -7.58 -2.70
C PRO A 37 -0.57 -7.83 -1.97
N LEU A 38 -0.21 -9.10 -1.85
CA LEU A 38 1.05 -9.58 -1.32
C LEU A 38 1.91 -10.13 -2.45
N MET A 39 3.21 -9.86 -2.42
CA MET A 39 4.23 -10.50 -3.23
C MET A 39 5.01 -11.46 -2.34
N ILE A 40 4.92 -12.76 -2.60
CA ILE A 40 5.48 -13.82 -1.76
C ILE A 40 6.47 -14.65 -2.55
N SER A 41 7.63 -14.93 -1.96
CA SER A 41 8.59 -15.89 -2.49
C SER A 41 8.12 -17.33 -2.22
N GLU A 42 8.31 -18.23 -3.19
CA GLU A 42 8.09 -19.66 -3.04
C GLU A 42 8.93 -20.31 -1.91
N ARG A 43 9.96 -19.63 -1.43
CA ARG A 43 10.77 -20.08 -0.28
C ARG A 43 10.08 -19.89 1.06
N LEU A 44 9.06 -19.03 1.13
CA LEU A 44 8.35 -18.73 2.37
C LEU A 44 7.16 -19.67 2.61
N ILE A 45 6.58 -20.22 1.54
CA ILE A 45 5.36 -21.00 1.58
C ILE A 45 5.27 -21.92 0.34
N ASP A 46 4.61 -23.04 0.46
CA ASP A 46 4.31 -23.92 -0.68
C ASP A 46 3.21 -23.29 -1.55
N VAL A 47 3.61 -22.62 -2.62
CA VAL A 47 2.72 -21.92 -3.53
C VAL A 47 1.85 -22.82 -4.42
N THR A 48 2.05 -24.15 -4.35
CA THR A 48 1.22 -25.14 -5.08
C THR A 48 -0.05 -25.52 -4.33
N GLN A 49 -0.14 -25.14 -3.04
CA GLN A 49 -1.32 -25.36 -2.21
C GLN A 49 -2.27 -24.18 -2.23
N ASP A 50 -3.56 -24.46 -2.12
CA ASP A 50 -4.60 -23.45 -1.95
C ASP A 50 -4.80 -23.17 -0.46
N TYR A 51 -4.55 -21.92 -0.06
CA TYR A 51 -4.75 -21.42 1.30
C TYR A 51 -5.95 -20.46 1.38
N THR A 52 -6.80 -20.41 0.37
CA THR A 52 -7.97 -19.53 0.36
C THR A 52 -8.85 -19.80 1.59
N GLY A 53 -9.13 -18.76 2.34
CA GLY A 53 -9.90 -18.83 3.58
C GLY A 53 -9.06 -18.93 4.85
N GLU A 54 -7.78 -19.27 4.77
CA GLU A 54 -6.88 -19.32 5.92
C GLU A 54 -6.53 -17.90 6.42
N TYR A 55 -6.33 -17.76 7.73
CA TYR A 55 -5.86 -16.51 8.31
C TYR A 55 -4.35 -16.51 8.41
N ILE A 56 -3.74 -15.42 7.94
CA ILE A 56 -2.29 -15.24 7.95
C ILE A 56 -1.89 -13.91 8.57
N MET A 57 -0.72 -13.92 9.19
CA MET A 57 0.01 -12.73 9.59
C MET A 57 1.26 -12.61 8.74
N VAL A 58 1.47 -11.42 8.15
CA VAL A 58 2.65 -11.13 7.34
C VAL A 58 3.37 -9.89 7.84
N HIS A 59 4.69 -9.94 7.78
CA HIS A 59 5.55 -8.77 7.90
C HIS A 59 6.29 -8.56 6.59
N GLY A 60 6.41 -7.31 6.16
CA GLY A 60 7.05 -7.02 4.89
C GLY A 60 7.23 -5.53 4.62
N GLN A 61 7.49 -5.22 3.37
CA GLN A 61 7.70 -3.85 2.90
C GLN A 61 6.65 -3.51 1.84
N PHE A 62 5.97 -2.39 2.00
CA PHE A 62 5.06 -1.89 0.98
C PHE A 62 5.88 -1.27 -0.14
N ARG A 63 5.88 -1.91 -1.30
CA ARG A 63 6.72 -1.57 -2.45
C ARG A 63 5.91 -1.14 -3.64
N SER A 64 6.55 -0.34 -4.48
CA SER A 64 6.01 0.08 -5.76
C SER A 64 6.91 -0.35 -6.92
N TYR A 65 6.32 -0.66 -8.06
CA TYR A 65 7.01 -0.81 -9.32
C TYR A 65 6.15 -0.30 -10.48
N ASN A 66 6.81 0.16 -11.53
CA ASN A 66 6.13 0.57 -12.75
C ASN A 66 6.00 -0.63 -13.68
N ARG A 67 4.77 -1.06 -13.94
CA ARG A 67 4.48 -2.04 -14.97
C ARG A 67 4.34 -1.30 -16.31
N HIS A 68 5.16 -1.71 -17.29
CA HIS A 68 5.03 -1.21 -18.64
C HIS A 68 3.90 -1.96 -19.34
N GLU A 69 2.79 -1.28 -19.58
CA GLU A 69 1.71 -1.73 -20.47
C GLU A 69 1.84 -0.97 -21.79
N GLU A 70 1.44 -1.56 -22.93
CA GLU A 70 1.71 -1.10 -24.32
C GLU A 70 1.57 0.40 -24.61
N GLN A 71 0.87 1.16 -23.77
CA GLN A 71 0.70 2.61 -23.92
C GLN A 71 0.86 3.45 -22.66
N LYS A 72 1.03 2.85 -21.49
CA LYS A 72 1.11 3.60 -20.19
C LYS A 72 1.90 2.84 -19.14
N ASN A 73 2.69 3.58 -18.36
CA ASN A 73 3.26 3.06 -17.11
C ASN A 73 2.18 3.03 -16.04
N ARG A 74 1.95 1.88 -15.44
CA ARG A 74 1.06 1.71 -14.29
C ARG A 74 1.88 1.47 -13.03
N LEU A 75 1.66 2.31 -12.01
CA LEU A 75 2.21 2.07 -10.69
C LEU A 75 1.47 0.90 -10.04
N VAL A 76 2.19 -0.16 -9.73
CA VAL A 76 1.70 -1.33 -9.00
C VAL A 76 2.27 -1.30 -7.61
N LEU A 77 1.42 -1.51 -6.62
CA LEU A 77 1.75 -1.52 -5.20
C LEU A 77 1.43 -2.89 -4.61
N SER A 78 2.33 -3.43 -3.81
CA SER A 78 2.12 -4.67 -3.08
C SER A 78 2.98 -4.73 -1.82
N VAL A 79 2.59 -5.56 -0.86
CA VAL A 79 3.44 -5.87 0.29
C VAL A 79 4.41 -6.97 -0.13
N PHE A 80 5.69 -6.65 -0.21
CA PHE A 80 6.75 -7.63 -0.39
C PHE A 80 7.00 -8.34 0.95
N VAL A 81 6.52 -9.57 1.04
CA VAL A 81 6.51 -10.34 2.28
C VAL A 81 7.92 -10.80 2.64
N ARG A 82 8.29 -10.62 3.91
CA ARG A 82 9.54 -11.09 4.51
C ARG A 82 9.31 -12.27 5.44
N GLU A 83 8.20 -12.24 6.15
CA GLU A 83 7.81 -13.27 7.10
C GLU A 83 6.31 -13.54 6.97
N ILE A 84 5.93 -14.79 7.07
CA ILE A 84 4.55 -15.25 7.03
C ILE A 84 4.32 -16.29 8.12
N SER A 85 3.19 -16.22 8.79
CA SER A 85 2.72 -17.25 9.72
C SER A 85 1.22 -17.45 9.60
N PHE A 86 0.75 -18.67 9.82
CA PHE A 86 -0.67 -18.98 9.90
C PHE A 86 -1.21 -18.67 11.29
N MET A 87 -2.49 -18.32 11.33
CA MET A 87 -3.22 -18.04 12.56
C MET A 87 -4.37 -19.04 12.70
N GLU A 88 -4.59 -19.55 13.92
CA GLU A 88 -5.67 -20.49 14.18
C GLU A 88 -7.05 -19.81 14.22
N GLU A 89 -7.08 -18.53 14.58
CA GLU A 89 -8.31 -17.75 14.75
C GLU A 89 -8.29 -16.46 13.93
N GLU A 90 -9.49 -15.97 13.62
CA GLU A 90 -9.68 -14.67 13.02
C GLU A 90 -9.13 -13.56 13.92
N PRO A 91 -8.28 -12.64 13.41
CA PRO A 91 -7.78 -11.54 14.21
C PRO A 91 -8.90 -10.59 14.63
N ASP A 92 -8.80 -10.05 15.86
CA ASP A 92 -9.81 -9.18 16.48
C ASP A 92 -10.09 -7.84 15.77
N GLY A 93 -9.38 -7.55 14.70
CA GLY A 93 -9.56 -6.34 13.89
C GLY A 93 -8.87 -5.09 14.42
N THR A 94 -8.35 -5.06 15.66
CA THR A 94 -7.83 -3.82 16.26
C THR A 94 -6.43 -3.42 15.79
N LYS A 95 -5.60 -4.38 15.37
CA LYS A 95 -4.21 -4.13 14.91
C LYS A 95 -3.82 -4.98 13.68
N THR A 96 -4.79 -5.25 12.84
CA THR A 96 -4.59 -6.14 11.68
C THR A 96 -3.80 -5.53 10.55
N ASN A 97 -3.72 -4.19 10.49
CA ASN A 97 -3.13 -3.46 9.38
C ASN A 97 -2.44 -2.20 9.89
N SER A 98 -1.13 -2.23 9.92
CA SER A 98 -0.31 -1.10 10.31
C SER A 98 0.89 -0.95 9.40
N ILE A 99 1.26 0.28 9.08
CA ILE A 99 2.44 0.62 8.30
C ILE A 99 3.15 1.82 8.92
N TRP A 100 4.48 1.77 8.87
CA TRP A 100 5.35 2.90 9.16
C TRP A 100 6.22 3.18 7.93
N LEU A 101 6.32 4.44 7.56
CA LEU A 101 7.16 4.90 6.45
C LEU A 101 8.09 6.02 6.91
N ASP A 102 9.33 5.96 6.45
CA ASP A 102 10.31 7.03 6.51
C ASP A 102 10.68 7.37 5.06
N GLY A 103 10.33 8.58 4.62
CA GLY A 103 10.51 8.95 3.23
C GLY A 103 10.45 10.46 2.99
N TYR A 104 10.44 10.82 1.72
CA TYR A 104 10.51 12.21 1.27
C TYR A 104 9.32 12.57 0.41
N ILE A 105 8.77 13.76 0.60
CA ILE A 105 7.76 14.33 -0.30
C ILE A 105 8.38 14.51 -1.69
N CYS A 106 7.85 13.84 -2.71
CA CYS A 106 8.40 13.91 -4.06
C CYS A 106 7.55 14.71 -5.06
N LYS A 107 6.34 15.12 -4.66
CA LYS A 107 5.48 16.06 -5.38
C LYS A 107 4.81 17.00 -4.39
N PRO A 108 4.49 18.26 -4.79
CA PRO A 108 3.72 19.15 -3.93
C PRO A 108 2.44 18.46 -3.44
N PRO A 109 2.15 18.48 -2.13
CA PRO A 109 0.91 17.93 -1.58
C PRO A 109 -0.32 18.59 -2.22
N VAL A 110 -1.35 17.80 -2.53
CA VAL A 110 -2.60 18.30 -3.10
C VAL A 110 -3.66 18.34 -2.01
N TYR A 111 -3.86 19.53 -1.42
CA TYR A 111 -4.92 19.75 -0.43
C TYR A 111 -6.25 20.03 -1.12
N ARG A 112 -7.31 19.39 -0.62
CA ARG A 112 -8.69 19.61 -1.11
C ARG A 112 -9.71 19.32 -0.01
N ARG A 113 -10.95 19.80 -0.23
CA ARG A 113 -12.10 19.41 0.59
C ARG A 113 -13.00 18.48 -0.20
N THR A 114 -13.46 17.42 0.46
CA THR A 114 -14.47 16.53 -0.12
C THR A 114 -15.84 17.25 -0.19
N PRO A 115 -16.80 16.76 -1.01
CA PRO A 115 -18.16 17.30 -1.02
C PRO A 115 -18.85 17.30 0.35
N LEU A 116 -18.43 16.39 1.26
CA LEU A 116 -18.91 16.31 2.65
C LEU A 116 -18.12 17.23 3.61
N GLY A 117 -17.28 18.14 3.09
CA GLY A 117 -16.52 19.10 3.87
C GLY A 117 -15.28 18.55 4.59
N ARG A 118 -14.92 17.28 4.38
CA ARG A 118 -13.70 16.71 4.98
C ARG A 118 -12.46 17.23 4.28
N GLU A 119 -11.49 17.66 5.06
CA GLU A 119 -10.18 18.09 4.58
C GLU A 119 -9.29 16.87 4.32
N ILE A 120 -8.68 16.81 3.14
CA ILE A 120 -7.74 15.78 2.75
C ILE A 120 -6.53 16.36 2.03
N ALA A 121 -5.40 15.69 2.14
CA ALA A 121 -4.21 15.97 1.34
C ALA A 121 -3.68 14.68 0.73
N ASP A 122 -3.54 14.68 -0.59
CA ASP A 122 -2.92 13.59 -1.33
C ASP A 122 -1.41 13.86 -1.38
N LEU A 123 -0.62 12.88 -0.93
CA LEU A 123 0.83 12.93 -0.87
C LEU A 123 1.41 11.83 -1.75
N LEU A 124 2.59 12.06 -2.32
CA LEU A 124 3.41 11.01 -2.91
C LEU A 124 4.75 11.00 -2.19
N VAL A 125 5.05 9.88 -1.52
CA VAL A 125 6.22 9.72 -0.66
C VAL A 125 7.21 8.78 -1.32
N ALA A 126 8.45 9.24 -1.49
CA ALA A 126 9.55 8.40 -1.94
C ALA A 126 10.22 7.75 -0.73
N VAL A 127 10.16 6.43 -0.66
CA VAL A 127 10.82 5.62 0.38
C VAL A 127 12.05 4.97 -0.23
N ASN A 128 13.22 5.32 0.27
CA ASN A 128 14.48 4.83 -0.27
C ASN A 128 14.71 3.35 0.11
N ARG A 129 15.21 2.60 -0.85
CA ARG A 129 15.69 1.24 -0.68
C ARG A 129 17.21 1.17 -0.90
N PRO A 130 17.87 0.13 -0.40
CA PRO A 130 19.27 -0.15 -0.78
C PRO A 130 19.46 -0.18 -2.30
N TYR A 131 20.68 0.10 -2.74
CA TYR A 131 21.10 0.11 -4.16
C TYR A 131 20.43 1.20 -5.01
N GLY A 132 20.11 2.36 -4.42
CA GLY A 132 19.65 3.54 -5.15
C GLY A 132 18.25 3.40 -5.76
N LYS A 133 17.44 2.47 -5.29
CA LYS A 133 16.03 2.33 -5.70
C LYS A 133 15.12 3.05 -4.70
N SER A 134 13.97 3.50 -5.17
CA SER A 134 12.93 4.11 -4.32
C SER A 134 11.57 3.55 -4.65
N ASP A 135 10.74 3.41 -3.62
CA ASP A 135 9.32 3.14 -3.75
C ASP A 135 8.56 4.45 -3.69
N TYR A 136 7.58 4.63 -4.58
CA TYR A 136 6.71 5.79 -4.60
C TYR A 136 5.35 5.40 -4.04
N ILE A 137 5.07 5.84 -2.82
CA ILE A 137 3.91 5.41 -2.05
C ILE A 137 2.89 6.55 -2.01
N PRO A 138 1.70 6.38 -2.61
CA PRO A 138 0.59 7.30 -2.43
C PRO A 138 0.10 7.25 -0.98
N CYS A 139 -0.09 8.41 -0.38
CA CYS A 139 -0.61 8.53 0.97
C CYS A 139 -1.75 9.56 1.00
N ILE A 140 -2.76 9.33 1.83
CA ILE A 140 -3.86 10.25 2.06
C ILE A 140 -3.89 10.67 3.52
N ALA A 141 -3.75 11.96 3.78
CA ALA A 141 -3.86 12.55 5.09
C ALA A 141 -5.24 13.20 5.28
N TRP A 142 -5.76 13.23 6.51
CA TRP A 142 -7.09 13.69 6.86
C TRP A 142 -7.06 14.79 7.92
N GLY A 143 -7.96 15.75 7.83
CA GLY A 143 -8.19 16.79 8.83
C GLY A 143 -6.94 17.58 9.19
N ARG A 144 -6.53 17.56 10.46
CA ARG A 144 -5.32 18.26 10.92
C ARG A 144 -4.05 17.81 10.21
N ASN A 145 -3.92 16.51 9.96
CA ASN A 145 -2.77 15.97 9.22
C ASN A 145 -2.75 16.50 7.77
N ALA A 146 -3.91 16.64 7.13
CA ALA A 146 -4.01 17.20 5.78
C ALA A 146 -3.56 18.67 5.74
N ARG A 147 -4.02 19.49 6.70
CA ARG A 147 -3.59 20.89 6.82
C ARG A 147 -2.10 21.01 7.08
N TYR A 148 -1.58 20.19 7.99
CA TYR A 148 -0.15 20.18 8.30
C TYR A 148 0.68 19.78 7.08
N ALA A 149 0.30 18.68 6.43
CA ALA A 149 1.00 18.18 5.25
C ALA A 149 0.96 19.13 4.05
N SER A 150 -0.09 19.94 3.91
CA SER A 150 -0.23 20.92 2.82
C SER A 150 0.86 21.98 2.79
N GLY A 151 1.55 22.21 3.92
CA GLY A 151 2.67 23.13 4.03
C GLY A 151 4.04 22.53 3.66
N PHE A 152 4.12 21.24 3.37
CA PHE A 152 5.41 20.62 3.06
C PHE A 152 5.85 20.89 1.62
N GLY A 153 7.13 21.19 1.46
CA GLY A 153 7.79 21.28 0.16
C GLY A 153 8.26 19.89 -0.33
N VAL A 154 8.58 19.84 -1.62
CA VAL A 154 9.28 18.69 -2.21
C VAL A 154 10.66 18.56 -1.53
N GLY A 155 11.06 17.31 -1.20
CA GLY A 155 12.29 17.04 -0.48
C GLY A 155 12.15 17.03 1.05
N THR A 156 11.00 17.45 1.61
CA THR A 156 10.75 17.34 3.05
C THR A 156 10.75 15.87 3.48
N ARG A 157 11.59 15.52 4.46
CA ARG A 157 11.59 14.18 5.08
C ARG A 157 10.45 14.08 6.08
N ILE A 158 9.67 13.01 5.96
CA ILE A 158 8.51 12.76 6.82
C ILE A 158 8.48 11.33 7.33
N LEU A 159 7.97 11.20 8.55
CA LEU A 159 7.64 9.91 9.16
C LEU A 159 6.11 9.76 9.16
N ILE A 160 5.63 8.64 8.67
CA ILE A 160 4.20 8.34 8.56
C ILE A 160 3.87 7.05 9.30
N TRP A 161 2.80 7.09 10.08
CA TRP A 161 2.11 5.92 10.65
C TRP A 161 0.71 5.87 10.05
N GLY A 162 0.29 4.68 9.68
CA GLY A 162 -1.02 4.51 9.07
C GLY A 162 -1.36 3.06 8.80
N ARG A 163 -2.25 2.85 7.85
CA ARG A 163 -2.64 1.54 7.33
C ARG A 163 -2.68 1.56 5.81
N VAL A 164 -2.43 0.43 5.20
CA VAL A 164 -2.65 0.25 3.76
C VAL A 164 -4.15 0.13 3.53
N GLN A 165 -4.68 0.82 2.53
CA GLN A 165 -6.08 0.69 2.13
C GLN A 165 -6.23 0.51 0.63
N SER A 166 -7.28 -0.18 0.24
CA SER A 166 -7.75 -0.29 -1.13
C SER A 166 -8.96 0.62 -1.36
N ARG A 167 -9.05 1.19 -2.55
CA ARG A 167 -10.18 2.00 -2.96
C ARG A 167 -10.56 1.70 -4.40
N GLU A 168 -11.77 1.23 -4.59
CA GLU A 168 -12.32 1.09 -5.93
C GLU A 168 -12.64 2.46 -6.53
N TYR A 169 -12.35 2.63 -7.80
CA TYR A 169 -12.74 3.80 -8.57
C TYR A 169 -13.04 3.42 -10.01
N THR A 170 -13.92 4.19 -10.62
CA THR A 170 -14.27 4.01 -12.03
C THR A 170 -13.45 4.95 -12.88
N LYS A 171 -12.68 4.39 -13.81
CA LYS A 171 -11.94 5.17 -14.82
C LYS A 171 -12.69 5.16 -16.12
N LYS A 172 -12.98 6.35 -16.67
CA LYS A 172 -13.52 6.49 -18.01
C LYS A 172 -12.39 6.20 -19.02
N VAL A 173 -12.53 5.14 -19.81
CA VAL A 173 -11.53 4.69 -20.80
C VAL A 173 -11.86 5.29 -22.18
N SER A 174 -13.16 5.40 -22.52
CA SER A 174 -13.68 6.05 -23.71
C SER A 174 -14.98 6.78 -23.38
N GLU A 175 -15.64 7.39 -24.38
CA GLU A 175 -16.95 8.03 -24.18
C GLU A 175 -18.04 7.06 -23.69
N THR A 176 -17.92 5.77 -24.03
CA THR A 176 -18.91 4.73 -23.74
C THR A 176 -18.44 3.66 -22.77
N GLU A 177 -17.13 3.60 -22.46
CA GLU A 177 -16.55 2.55 -21.63
C GLU A 177 -15.99 3.09 -20.31
N CYS A 178 -16.41 2.46 -19.22
CA CYS A 178 -15.89 2.70 -17.88
C CYS A 178 -15.29 1.41 -17.31
N GLU A 179 -14.08 1.50 -16.80
CA GLU A 179 -13.38 0.38 -16.16
C GLU A 179 -13.32 0.60 -14.64
N LYS A 180 -13.70 -0.44 -13.87
CA LYS A 180 -13.48 -0.45 -12.42
C LYS A 180 -12.03 -0.78 -12.14
N ARG A 181 -11.38 0.02 -11.33
CA ARG A 181 -9.99 -0.16 -10.91
C ARG A 181 -9.86 -0.04 -9.40
N VAL A 182 -8.82 -0.64 -8.86
CA VAL A 182 -8.46 -0.53 -7.45
C VAL A 182 -7.18 0.31 -7.34
N ALA A 183 -7.22 1.31 -6.49
CA ALA A 183 -6.06 2.08 -6.06
C ALA A 183 -5.66 1.64 -4.65
N TYR A 184 -4.36 1.55 -4.41
CA TYR A 184 -3.79 1.27 -3.10
C TYR A 184 -3.08 2.51 -2.61
N GLU A 185 -3.27 2.85 -1.35
CA GLU A 185 -2.68 4.02 -0.72
C GLU A 185 -2.50 3.80 0.79
N VAL A 186 -1.68 4.62 1.42
CA VAL A 186 -1.56 4.64 2.87
C VAL A 186 -2.48 5.69 3.46
N SER A 187 -3.46 5.26 4.26
CA SER A 187 -4.29 6.17 5.07
C SER A 187 -3.50 6.58 6.31
N VAL A 188 -3.14 7.85 6.38
CA VAL A 188 -2.28 8.40 7.42
C VAL A 188 -3.06 8.61 8.72
N SER A 189 -2.62 7.98 9.81
CA SER A 189 -3.12 8.23 11.17
C SER A 189 -2.29 9.28 11.91
N LYS A 190 -0.96 9.27 11.70
CA LYS A 190 -0.03 10.23 12.28
C LYS A 190 1.05 10.53 11.25
N LEU A 191 1.52 11.78 11.20
CA LEU A 191 2.71 12.15 10.44
C LEU A 191 3.54 13.19 11.21
N GLU A 192 4.84 13.14 11.01
CA GLU A 192 5.81 14.05 11.60
C GLU A 192 6.80 14.49 10.51
N CYS A 193 7.18 15.77 10.54
CA CYS A 193 8.33 16.25 9.79
C CYS A 193 9.59 15.79 10.55
N ALA A 194 10.44 15.00 9.90
CA ALA A 194 11.75 14.72 10.45
C ALA A 194 12.63 15.95 10.17
N GLU A 195 12.81 16.82 11.17
CA GLU A 195 13.81 17.87 11.09
C GLU A 195 15.15 17.26 10.71
N HIS A 196 15.91 17.95 9.86
CA HIS A 196 17.25 17.52 9.49
C HIS A 196 18.05 17.30 10.78
N ALA A 197 18.34 16.04 11.10
CA ALA A 197 19.44 15.77 12.01
C ALA A 197 20.68 16.34 11.29
N GLU A 198 21.15 17.48 11.76
CA GLU A 198 22.43 18.03 11.32
C GLU A 198 23.49 16.94 11.54
N VAL A 199 24.16 16.58 10.45
CA VAL A 199 25.31 15.67 10.45
C VAL A 199 26.55 16.45 10.92
#